data_95d353189a350ef3d4ef6a73566d496e
#
_entry.id   95d353189a350ef3d4ef6a73566d496e
#
_cell.length_a   1.000
_cell.length_b   1.000
_cell.length_c   1.000
_cell.angle_alpha   90.00
_cell.angle_beta   90.00
_cell.angle_gamma   90.00
#
_symmetry.space_group_name_H-M   'P 1'
#
loop_
_entity.id
_entity.type
_entity.pdbx_description
1 polymer ?
#
loop_
_entity_poly.entity_id
_entity_poly.type
_entity_poly.pdbx_seq_one_letter_code
_entity_poly.pdbx_strand_id
1 'polypeptide(L)'
;MIVPLPYLLAKAQEGGYALGYFEAWDSYSLEAVIEAAETENAPVILGFGCMMVSETWLDAGGIEILGNIGLTLAERTHLPVALLLNEAYTYQQCLAGIQAGFNAVMLDTSAWQVERAIEQVCELVRVAHAQYVAVEAELGHLPDAMEQGIDASLASLTVPEEAASFVERTGVDCLAVSIGNVHLLTHGLAHIDLTRLATIHEHTSVPLVIHGGSGFPPEAIPAAILSGVAKFNVGTILKKSFFAGIHESVLAVDGSANVHNIVGSHREQDYLLTGKRSMQTKVQEFLQLYGSSGRARGM
;
A
#
# COMPACT_ATOMS: atom_id res chain seq x y z
N MET A 1 -3.56 -15.84 -7.61
CA MET A 1 -2.85 -15.76 -8.92
C MET A 1 -2.19 -14.38 -9.04
N ILE A 2 -0.86 -14.34 -9.20
CA ILE A 2 -0.14 -13.06 -9.36
C ILE A 2 -0.37 -12.53 -10.78
N VAL A 3 -0.78 -11.28 -10.89
CA VAL A 3 -1.05 -10.56 -12.15
C VAL A 3 -0.33 -9.20 -12.17
N PRO A 4 -0.04 -8.63 -13.35
CA PRO A 4 0.61 -7.34 -13.43
C PRO A 4 -0.20 -6.24 -12.74
N LEU A 5 0.47 -5.36 -11.97
CA LEU A 5 -0.20 -4.23 -11.31
C LEU A 5 -0.95 -3.32 -12.31
N PRO A 6 -0.40 -2.95 -13.48
CA PRO A 6 -1.12 -2.14 -14.46
C PRO A 6 -2.43 -2.78 -14.93
N TYR A 7 -2.48 -4.11 -15.05
CA TYR A 7 -3.71 -4.83 -15.39
C TYR A 7 -4.80 -4.63 -14.32
N LEU A 8 -4.44 -4.76 -13.03
CA LEU A 8 -5.38 -4.55 -11.93
C LEU A 8 -5.89 -3.11 -11.87
N LEU A 9 -4.98 -2.13 -12.04
CA LEU A 9 -5.33 -0.71 -12.03
C LEU A 9 -6.27 -0.35 -13.18
N ALA A 10 -6.00 -0.86 -14.39
CA ALA A 10 -6.89 -0.66 -15.53
C ALA A 10 -8.29 -1.25 -15.28
N LYS A 11 -8.38 -2.46 -14.69
CA LYS A 11 -9.66 -3.07 -14.33
C LYS A 11 -10.41 -2.27 -13.25
N ALA A 12 -9.70 -1.67 -12.32
CA ALA A 12 -10.28 -0.79 -11.31
C ALA A 12 -10.90 0.46 -11.96
N GLN A 13 -10.18 1.13 -12.85
CA GLN A 13 -10.68 2.29 -13.58
C GLN A 13 -11.88 1.95 -14.47
N GLU A 14 -11.78 0.87 -15.27
CA GLU A 14 -12.88 0.39 -16.10
C GLU A 14 -14.15 0.06 -15.30
N GLY A 15 -13.96 -0.50 -14.11
CA GLY A 15 -15.03 -0.92 -13.21
C GLY A 15 -15.57 0.16 -12.27
N GLY A 16 -14.96 1.36 -12.25
CA GLY A 16 -15.35 2.47 -11.35
C GLY A 16 -15.17 2.14 -9.87
N TYR A 17 -14.07 1.45 -9.50
CA TYR A 17 -13.69 1.13 -8.13
C TYR A 17 -12.20 1.38 -7.93
N ALA A 18 -11.71 1.30 -6.70
CA ALA A 18 -10.28 1.36 -6.43
C ALA A 18 -9.79 0.09 -5.73
N LEU A 19 -8.51 -0.22 -5.90
CA LEU A 19 -7.82 -1.29 -5.20
C LEU A 19 -7.26 -0.79 -3.88
N GLY A 20 -7.26 -1.65 -2.86
CA GLY A 20 -6.49 -1.44 -1.66
C GLY A 20 -5.10 -2.07 -1.79
N TYR A 21 -4.05 -1.29 -1.53
CA TYR A 21 -2.78 -1.80 -1.04
C TYR A 21 -2.85 -1.78 0.49
N PHE A 22 -2.82 -2.95 1.08
CA PHE A 22 -2.88 -3.12 2.53
C PHE A 22 -1.52 -3.57 3.03
N GLU A 23 -0.84 -2.66 3.73
CA GLU A 23 0.52 -2.88 4.21
C GLU A 23 0.59 -4.03 5.20
N ALA A 24 1.41 -5.03 4.87
CA ALA A 24 1.77 -6.13 5.74
C ALA A 24 3.21 -5.96 6.26
N TRP A 25 3.59 -6.72 7.30
CA TRP A 25 4.92 -6.72 7.91
C TRP A 25 5.39 -8.11 8.33
N ASP A 26 4.51 -9.10 8.30
CA ASP A 26 4.79 -10.51 8.62
C ASP A 26 3.76 -11.43 7.94
N SER A 27 3.83 -12.74 8.21
CA SER A 27 2.90 -13.71 7.64
C SER A 27 1.47 -13.54 8.15
N TYR A 28 1.27 -13.21 9.44
CA TYR A 28 -0.07 -13.03 10.01
C TYR A 28 -0.80 -11.83 9.40
N SER A 29 -0.09 -10.71 9.25
CA SER A 29 -0.64 -9.51 8.64
C SER A 29 -0.96 -9.72 7.15
N LEU A 30 -0.10 -10.44 6.41
CA LEU A 30 -0.35 -10.74 5.01
C LEU A 30 -1.51 -11.73 4.82
N GLU A 31 -1.60 -12.75 5.68
CA GLU A 31 -2.76 -13.67 5.72
C GLU A 31 -4.06 -12.92 6.01
N ALA A 32 -4.05 -11.93 6.92
CA ALA A 32 -5.23 -11.11 7.20
C ALA A 32 -5.74 -10.40 5.94
N VAL A 33 -4.84 -9.87 5.11
CA VAL A 33 -5.20 -9.22 3.85
C VAL A 33 -5.78 -10.21 2.86
N ILE A 34 -5.15 -11.36 2.68
CA ILE A 34 -5.59 -12.40 1.73
C ILE A 34 -6.95 -12.95 2.13
N GLU A 35 -7.14 -13.33 3.39
CA GLU A 35 -8.40 -13.89 3.88
C GLU A 35 -9.55 -12.88 3.83
N ALA A 36 -9.27 -11.59 4.07
CA ALA A 36 -10.24 -10.53 3.86
C ALA A 36 -10.65 -10.41 2.39
N ALA A 37 -9.65 -10.40 1.49
CA ALA A 37 -9.88 -10.33 0.05
C ALA A 37 -10.66 -11.55 -0.48
N GLU A 38 -10.36 -12.76 0.02
CA GLU A 38 -11.10 -13.98 -0.31
C GLU A 38 -12.54 -13.92 0.15
N THR A 39 -12.78 -13.45 1.38
CA THR A 39 -14.13 -13.27 1.93
C THR A 39 -14.94 -12.29 1.09
N GLU A 40 -14.34 -11.19 0.67
CA GLU A 40 -14.97 -10.16 -0.15
C GLU A 40 -14.94 -10.49 -1.66
N ASN A 41 -14.28 -11.57 -2.06
CA ASN A 41 -14.01 -11.89 -3.48
C ASN A 41 -13.51 -10.68 -4.26
N ALA A 42 -12.48 -10.03 -3.72
CA ALA A 42 -11.93 -8.77 -4.19
C ALA A 42 -10.51 -8.93 -4.74
N PRO A 43 -10.14 -8.28 -5.86
CA PRO A 43 -8.74 -8.14 -6.24
C PRO A 43 -8.03 -7.24 -5.22
N VAL A 44 -6.75 -7.49 -4.96
CA VAL A 44 -6.00 -6.77 -3.92
C VAL A 44 -4.53 -6.62 -4.29
N ILE A 45 -3.89 -5.57 -3.78
CA ILE A 45 -2.45 -5.40 -3.86
C ILE A 45 -1.86 -5.80 -2.51
N LEU A 46 -1.13 -6.91 -2.51
CA LEU A 46 -0.34 -7.38 -1.37
C LEU A 46 0.98 -6.64 -1.33
N GLY A 47 1.59 -6.50 -0.17
CA GLY A 47 2.96 -6.00 -0.13
C GLY A 47 3.40 -5.47 1.22
N PHE A 48 4.62 -4.94 1.21
CA PHE A 48 5.34 -4.51 2.40
C PHE A 48 5.86 -3.08 2.19
N GLY A 49 5.65 -2.21 3.20
CA GLY A 49 6.18 -0.85 3.22
C GLY A 49 7.56 -0.82 3.87
N CYS A 50 8.54 -0.24 3.21
CA CYS A 50 9.89 -0.10 3.75
C CYS A 50 10.00 1.04 4.76
N MET A 51 9.23 2.12 4.60
CA MET A 51 9.34 3.38 5.36
C MET A 51 9.38 3.18 6.90
N MET A 52 8.69 2.16 7.43
CA MET A 52 8.62 1.89 8.87
C MET A 52 9.38 0.63 9.31
N VAL A 53 10.26 0.12 8.44
CA VAL A 53 11.11 -1.03 8.70
C VAL A 53 12.57 -0.58 8.81
N SER A 54 13.35 -1.24 9.65
CA SER A 54 14.78 -0.93 9.78
C SER A 54 15.51 -1.14 8.45
N GLU A 55 16.11 -0.09 7.90
CA GLU A 55 16.91 -0.13 6.68
C GLU A 55 18.02 -1.17 6.78
N THR A 56 18.73 -1.23 7.93
CA THR A 56 19.77 -2.24 8.19
C THR A 56 19.22 -3.67 8.09
N TRP A 57 17.99 -3.92 8.54
CA TRP A 57 17.37 -5.24 8.43
C TRP A 57 16.97 -5.56 6.99
N LEU A 58 16.44 -4.58 6.26
CA LEU A 58 16.11 -4.73 4.84
C LEU A 58 17.35 -5.10 4.02
N ASP A 59 18.47 -4.40 4.25
CA ASP A 59 19.75 -4.64 3.54
C ASP A 59 20.41 -5.96 3.95
N ALA A 60 20.11 -6.47 5.15
CA ALA A 60 20.63 -7.76 5.63
C ALA A 60 19.82 -8.99 5.12
N GLY A 61 19.02 -8.83 4.06
CA GLY A 61 18.22 -9.91 3.47
C GLY A 61 16.74 -9.86 3.85
N GLY A 62 16.29 -8.81 4.56
CA GLY A 62 14.89 -8.62 4.93
C GLY A 62 13.96 -8.56 3.73
N ILE A 63 14.38 -7.92 2.63
CA ILE A 63 13.60 -7.82 1.39
C ILE A 63 13.36 -9.21 0.79
N GLU A 64 14.38 -10.07 0.77
CA GLU A 64 14.27 -11.46 0.29
C GLU A 64 13.29 -12.27 1.15
N ILE A 65 13.36 -12.12 2.48
CA ILE A 65 12.42 -12.77 3.41
C ILE A 65 11.00 -12.34 3.12
N LEU A 66 10.75 -11.02 2.98
CA LEU A 66 9.43 -10.47 2.69
C LEU A 66 8.91 -10.93 1.33
N GLY A 67 9.77 -10.95 0.30
CA GLY A 67 9.43 -11.45 -1.03
C GLY A 67 9.01 -12.92 -1.01
N ASN A 68 9.77 -13.77 -0.31
CA ASN A 68 9.45 -15.20 -0.17
C ASN A 68 8.11 -15.44 0.55
N ILE A 69 7.83 -14.70 1.63
CA ILE A 69 6.53 -14.74 2.32
C ILE A 69 5.42 -14.28 1.37
N GLY A 70 5.63 -13.15 0.68
CA GLY A 70 4.67 -12.56 -0.26
C GLY A 70 4.30 -13.53 -1.38
N LEU A 71 5.30 -14.08 -2.07
CA LEU A 71 5.10 -15.05 -3.16
C LEU A 71 4.37 -16.29 -2.68
N THR A 72 4.85 -16.91 -1.58
CA THR A 72 4.27 -18.15 -1.04
C THR A 72 2.78 -17.98 -0.72
N LEU A 73 2.40 -16.85 -0.12
CA LEU A 73 1.00 -16.61 0.24
C LEU A 73 0.16 -16.16 -0.97
N ALA A 74 0.72 -15.37 -1.88
CA ALA A 74 0.04 -14.97 -3.11
C ALA A 74 -0.28 -16.15 -4.04
N GLU A 75 0.56 -17.19 -4.07
CA GLU A 75 0.32 -18.41 -4.85
C GLU A 75 -0.79 -19.29 -4.28
N ARG A 76 -1.10 -19.15 -3.00
CA ARG A 76 -2.16 -19.93 -2.33
C ARG A 76 -3.57 -19.41 -2.61
N THR A 77 -3.69 -18.16 -3.01
CA THR A 77 -4.99 -17.59 -3.33
C THR A 77 -5.32 -17.74 -4.82
N HIS A 78 -6.60 -17.91 -5.11
CA HIS A 78 -7.14 -17.91 -6.48
C HIS A 78 -7.48 -16.51 -6.99
N LEU A 79 -7.42 -15.50 -6.12
CA LEU A 79 -7.71 -14.12 -6.48
C LEU A 79 -6.60 -13.51 -7.35
N PRO A 80 -6.94 -12.54 -8.22
CA PRO A 80 -5.95 -11.73 -8.89
C PRO A 80 -5.29 -10.78 -7.89
N VAL A 81 -3.96 -10.91 -7.72
CA VAL A 81 -3.17 -10.11 -6.78
C VAL A 81 -1.91 -9.55 -7.46
N ALA A 82 -1.48 -8.37 -7.06
CA ALA A 82 -0.14 -7.87 -7.31
C ALA A 82 0.65 -7.85 -5.99
N LEU A 83 1.99 -7.94 -6.07
CA LEU A 83 2.87 -7.91 -4.91
C LEU A 83 3.82 -6.72 -5.03
N LEU A 84 3.64 -5.71 -4.16
CA LEU A 84 4.36 -4.43 -4.18
C LEU A 84 5.37 -4.34 -3.03
N LEU A 85 6.63 -4.02 -3.36
CA LEU A 85 7.58 -3.45 -2.40
C LEU A 85 7.43 -1.93 -2.42
N ASN A 86 6.80 -1.37 -1.38
CA ASN A 86 6.42 0.03 -1.33
C ASN A 86 7.46 0.88 -0.60
N GLU A 87 7.75 2.07 -1.13
CA GLU A 87 8.58 3.11 -0.48
C GLU A 87 9.97 2.60 -0.06
N ALA A 88 10.66 1.91 -0.97
CA ALA A 88 12.04 1.49 -0.73
C ALA A 88 12.97 2.71 -0.60
N TYR A 89 13.87 2.70 0.39
CA TYR A 89 14.77 3.82 0.69
C TYR A 89 15.81 4.04 -0.41
N THR A 90 16.18 2.98 -1.12
CA THR A 90 17.26 3.04 -2.10
C THR A 90 16.90 2.32 -3.39
N TYR A 91 17.52 2.78 -4.47
CA TYR A 91 17.46 2.10 -5.77
C TYR A 91 17.88 0.62 -5.67
N GLN A 92 18.89 0.31 -4.85
CA GLN A 92 19.38 -1.07 -4.66
C GLN A 92 18.34 -1.95 -3.99
N GLN A 93 17.58 -1.41 -3.05
CA GLN A 93 16.46 -2.13 -2.42
C GLN A 93 15.34 -2.43 -3.43
N CYS A 94 15.04 -1.51 -4.37
CA CYS A 94 14.12 -1.81 -5.46
C CYS A 94 14.63 -2.96 -6.33
N LEU A 95 15.92 -2.98 -6.69
CA LEU A 95 16.51 -4.11 -7.43
C LEU A 95 16.44 -5.42 -6.66
N ALA A 96 16.73 -5.39 -5.35
CA ALA A 96 16.58 -6.56 -4.48
C ALA A 96 15.11 -7.03 -4.44
N GLY A 97 14.14 -6.11 -4.40
CA GLY A 97 12.72 -6.43 -4.47
C GLY A 97 12.34 -7.14 -5.78
N ILE A 98 12.81 -6.63 -6.92
CA ILE A 98 12.61 -7.26 -8.22
C ILE A 98 13.17 -8.69 -8.22
N GLN A 99 14.38 -8.88 -7.69
CA GLN A 99 15.01 -10.21 -7.59
C GLN A 99 14.28 -11.14 -6.62
N ALA A 100 13.69 -10.59 -5.54
CA ALA A 100 12.91 -11.34 -4.56
C ALA A 100 11.49 -11.69 -5.04
N GLY A 101 11.11 -11.28 -6.28
CA GLY A 101 9.85 -11.66 -6.93
C GLY A 101 8.69 -10.71 -6.72
N PHE A 102 8.92 -9.50 -6.21
CA PHE A 102 7.91 -8.44 -6.27
C PHE A 102 7.64 -8.08 -7.73
N ASN A 103 6.37 -8.00 -8.12
CA ASN A 103 5.98 -7.61 -9.46
C ASN A 103 5.56 -6.14 -9.58
N ALA A 104 5.73 -5.40 -8.50
CA ALA A 104 5.68 -3.94 -8.46
C ALA A 104 6.66 -3.42 -7.41
N VAL A 105 7.29 -2.28 -7.67
CA VAL A 105 8.21 -1.60 -6.75
C VAL A 105 7.98 -0.10 -6.75
N MET A 106 8.30 0.55 -5.63
CA MET A 106 8.29 2.00 -5.49
C MET A 106 9.56 2.46 -4.76
N LEU A 107 10.27 3.41 -5.37
CA LEU A 107 11.40 4.10 -4.74
C LEU A 107 10.91 5.35 -4.02
N ASP A 108 11.25 5.51 -2.75
CA ASP A 108 11.00 6.75 -2.02
C ASP A 108 11.94 7.86 -2.53
N THR A 109 11.35 8.88 -3.11
CA THR A 109 12.06 10.06 -3.61
C THR A 109 11.59 11.35 -2.94
N SER A 110 10.81 11.26 -1.87
CA SER A 110 10.16 12.39 -1.17
C SER A 110 11.14 13.47 -0.70
N ALA A 111 12.37 13.07 -0.31
CA ALA A 111 13.43 13.97 0.13
C ALA A 111 14.28 14.55 -1.02
N TRP A 112 13.98 14.24 -2.30
CA TRP A 112 14.84 14.59 -3.42
C TRP A 112 14.28 15.76 -4.23
N GLN A 113 15.18 16.45 -4.93
CA GLN A 113 14.78 17.42 -5.96
C GLN A 113 14.15 16.66 -7.14
N VAL A 114 13.10 17.23 -7.75
CA VAL A 114 12.30 16.59 -8.79
C VAL A 114 13.15 16.06 -9.95
N GLU A 115 14.15 16.82 -10.43
CA GLU A 115 15.01 16.38 -11.53
C GLU A 115 15.80 15.12 -11.17
N ARG A 116 16.33 15.04 -9.95
CA ARG A 116 17.02 13.84 -9.46
C ARG A 116 16.06 12.65 -9.32
N ALA A 117 14.86 12.90 -8.83
CA ALA A 117 13.81 11.88 -8.75
C ALA A 117 13.50 11.31 -10.13
N ILE A 118 13.29 12.17 -11.14
CA ILE A 118 13.03 11.77 -12.53
C ILE A 118 14.17 10.90 -13.07
N GLU A 119 15.42 11.30 -12.91
CA GLU A 119 16.58 10.52 -13.40
C GLU A 119 16.60 9.11 -12.81
N GLN A 120 16.42 8.98 -11.48
CA GLN A 120 16.49 7.69 -10.80
C GLN A 120 15.25 6.82 -11.07
N VAL A 121 14.07 7.42 -11.12
CA VAL A 121 12.83 6.69 -11.42
C VAL A 121 12.82 6.22 -12.88
N CYS A 122 13.29 7.04 -13.83
CA CYS A 122 13.42 6.65 -15.24
C CYS A 122 14.36 5.42 -15.40
N GLU A 123 15.48 5.41 -14.71
CA GLU A 123 16.40 4.26 -14.73
C GLU A 123 15.77 3.02 -14.06
N LEU A 124 15.04 3.20 -12.96
CA LEU A 124 14.30 2.11 -12.31
C LEU A 124 13.24 1.53 -13.24
N VAL A 125 12.45 2.37 -13.90
CA VAL A 125 11.43 1.96 -14.88
C VAL A 125 12.06 1.12 -15.99
N ARG A 126 13.19 1.59 -16.56
CA ARG A 126 13.90 0.86 -17.61
C ARG A 126 14.30 -0.55 -17.18
N VAL A 127 14.80 -0.71 -15.95
CA VAL A 127 15.25 -2.01 -15.43
C VAL A 127 14.06 -2.90 -15.02
N ALA A 128 13.05 -2.31 -14.36
CA ALA A 128 11.86 -3.01 -13.91
C ALA A 128 11.01 -3.53 -15.08
N HIS A 129 10.72 -2.67 -16.07
CA HIS A 129 9.94 -3.06 -17.24
C HIS A 129 10.62 -4.16 -18.07
N ALA A 130 11.95 -4.18 -18.14
CA ALA A 130 12.70 -5.29 -18.79
C ALA A 130 12.45 -6.66 -18.11
N GLN A 131 11.92 -6.67 -16.89
CA GLN A 131 11.58 -7.85 -16.10
C GLN A 131 10.07 -7.98 -15.83
N TYR A 132 9.24 -7.19 -16.54
CA TYR A 132 7.78 -7.16 -16.38
C TYR A 132 7.32 -6.75 -14.97
N VAL A 133 8.13 -5.95 -14.27
CA VAL A 133 7.82 -5.38 -12.96
C VAL A 133 7.33 -3.95 -13.15
N ALA A 134 6.21 -3.61 -12.52
CA ALA A 134 5.65 -2.27 -12.56
C ALA A 134 6.38 -1.33 -11.61
N VAL A 135 6.35 -0.03 -11.92
CA VAL A 135 6.91 1.01 -11.07
C VAL A 135 5.83 2.03 -10.70
N GLU A 136 5.63 2.19 -9.40
CA GLU A 136 4.90 3.31 -8.80
C GLU A 136 5.88 4.41 -8.44
N ALA A 137 5.46 5.66 -8.55
CA ALA A 137 6.20 6.80 -8.01
C ALA A 137 5.27 7.77 -7.30
N GLU A 138 5.85 8.66 -6.49
CA GLU A 138 5.13 9.74 -5.81
C GLU A 138 5.69 11.09 -6.27
N LEU A 139 4.79 12.05 -6.50
CA LEU A 139 5.12 13.44 -6.76
C LEU A 139 4.40 14.37 -5.79
N GLY A 140 5.14 15.29 -5.21
CA GLY A 140 4.74 16.08 -4.08
C GLY A 140 5.32 15.50 -2.79
N HIS A 141 4.99 16.09 -1.66
CA HIS A 141 5.43 15.61 -0.36
C HIS A 141 4.24 15.53 0.59
N LEU A 142 3.99 14.34 1.12
CA LEU A 142 2.98 14.13 2.15
C LEU A 142 3.61 14.39 3.52
N PRO A 143 2.99 15.24 4.35
CA PRO A 143 3.48 15.43 5.71
C PRO A 143 3.21 14.18 6.55
N ASP A 144 4.13 13.86 7.45
CA ASP A 144 3.95 12.80 8.45
C ASP A 144 3.21 13.35 9.67
N ALA A 145 2.12 12.69 10.06
CA ALA A 145 1.41 12.98 11.30
C ALA A 145 2.08 12.26 12.48
N MET A 146 3.25 12.72 12.89
CA MET A 146 3.93 12.22 14.08
C MET A 146 3.19 12.64 15.36
N GLU A 147 3.57 12.09 16.52
CA GLU A 147 2.93 12.36 17.84
C GLU A 147 2.81 13.86 18.21
N GLN A 148 3.56 14.73 17.55
CA GLN A 148 3.58 16.18 17.81
C GLN A 148 2.63 17.00 16.93
N GLY A 149 1.84 16.33 16.06
CA GLY A 149 0.92 16.98 15.13
C GLY A 149 1.43 17.02 13.68
N ILE A 150 0.55 17.46 12.76
CA ILE A 150 0.86 17.59 11.34
C ILE A 150 1.64 18.89 11.14
N ASP A 151 2.87 18.82 10.67
CA ASP A 151 3.56 20.00 10.14
C ASP A 151 3.16 20.22 8.68
N ALA A 152 2.03 20.91 8.49
CA ALA A 152 1.54 21.23 7.17
C ALA A 152 2.48 22.14 6.37
N SER A 153 3.50 22.75 6.99
CA SER A 153 4.51 23.55 6.30
C SER A 153 5.43 22.72 5.43
N LEU A 154 5.54 21.41 5.72
CA LEU A 154 6.33 20.47 4.92
C LEU A 154 5.54 19.88 3.75
N ALA A 155 4.22 20.06 3.71
CA ALA A 155 3.40 19.56 2.61
C ALA A 155 3.73 20.31 1.31
N SER A 156 4.00 19.57 0.25
CA SER A 156 4.11 20.06 -1.11
C SER A 156 3.02 19.39 -1.94
N LEU A 157 1.96 20.15 -2.25
CA LEU A 157 0.86 19.63 -3.06
C LEU A 157 1.33 19.42 -4.51
N THR A 158 0.91 18.31 -5.11
CA THR A 158 1.22 18.01 -6.51
C THR A 158 0.68 19.07 -7.46
N VAL A 159 1.54 19.58 -8.33
CA VAL A 159 1.18 20.53 -9.39
C VAL A 159 0.80 19.74 -10.64
N PRO A 160 -0.38 19.97 -11.25
CA PRO A 160 -0.87 19.16 -12.38
C PRO A 160 0.10 19.09 -13.57
N GLU A 161 0.69 20.21 -13.94
CA GLU A 161 1.62 20.31 -15.08
C GLU A 161 2.95 19.57 -14.78
N GLU A 162 3.39 19.60 -13.52
CA GLU A 162 4.56 18.85 -13.08
C GLU A 162 4.27 17.34 -13.07
N ALA A 163 3.07 16.93 -12.68
CA ALA A 163 2.65 15.53 -12.72
C ALA A 163 2.64 14.99 -14.16
N ALA A 164 2.10 15.75 -15.12
CA ALA A 164 2.13 15.39 -16.53
C ALA A 164 3.57 15.20 -17.03
N SER A 165 4.43 16.18 -16.79
CA SER A 165 5.85 16.13 -17.17
C SER A 165 6.60 14.98 -16.50
N PHE A 166 6.33 14.72 -15.22
CA PHE A 166 6.95 13.62 -14.47
C PHE A 166 6.58 12.26 -15.08
N VAL A 167 5.30 12.02 -15.32
CA VAL A 167 4.80 10.77 -15.94
C VAL A 167 5.41 10.57 -17.32
N GLU A 168 5.40 11.59 -18.19
CA GLU A 168 5.95 11.52 -19.54
C GLU A 168 7.45 11.18 -19.54
N ARG A 169 8.21 11.79 -18.64
CA ARG A 169 9.67 11.64 -18.57
C ARG A 169 10.11 10.35 -17.91
N THR A 170 9.35 9.84 -16.94
CA THR A 170 9.72 8.64 -16.20
C THR A 170 9.14 7.36 -16.78
N GLY A 171 7.95 7.41 -17.33
CA GLY A 171 7.23 6.24 -17.84
C GLY A 171 6.72 5.31 -16.74
N VAL A 172 6.42 5.82 -15.56
CA VAL A 172 5.84 5.05 -14.43
C VAL A 172 4.44 4.51 -14.77
N ASP A 173 4.06 3.43 -14.11
CA ASP A 173 2.78 2.74 -14.34
C ASP A 173 1.61 3.36 -13.58
N CYS A 174 1.89 4.03 -12.46
CA CYS A 174 0.91 4.80 -11.69
C CYS A 174 1.62 5.88 -10.85
N LEU A 175 0.88 6.92 -10.45
CA LEU A 175 1.42 8.07 -9.75
C LEU A 175 0.67 8.34 -8.46
N ALA A 176 1.38 8.29 -7.33
CA ALA A 176 0.89 8.78 -6.05
C ALA A 176 0.99 10.32 -6.00
N VAL A 177 -0.07 10.94 -5.49
CA VAL A 177 -0.22 12.41 -5.52
C VAL A 177 -0.53 12.96 -4.14
N SER A 178 0.02 14.15 -3.86
CA SER A 178 -0.24 14.95 -2.67
C SER A 178 -1.34 15.97 -2.95
N ILE A 179 -2.50 15.77 -2.34
CA ILE A 179 -3.70 16.62 -2.47
C ILE A 179 -4.27 17.03 -1.10
N GLY A 180 -3.40 17.01 -0.06
CA GLY A 180 -3.77 17.25 1.33
C GLY A 180 -3.89 15.97 2.16
N ASN A 181 -3.69 14.79 1.56
CA ASN A 181 -3.54 13.51 2.27
C ASN A 181 -2.27 13.54 3.15
N VAL A 182 -2.25 12.72 4.19
CA VAL A 182 -1.23 12.76 5.25
C VAL A 182 -0.77 11.34 5.57
N HIS A 183 0.54 11.14 5.66
CA HIS A 183 1.11 9.88 6.11
C HIS A 183 0.95 9.71 7.64
N LEU A 184 0.89 8.45 8.09
CA LEU A 184 0.94 8.04 9.49
C LEU A 184 -0.15 8.70 10.37
N LEU A 185 -1.27 9.17 9.78
CA LEU A 185 -2.35 9.80 10.53
C LEU A 185 -3.01 8.79 11.46
N THR A 186 -2.85 9.00 12.77
CA THR A 186 -3.39 8.11 13.81
C THR A 186 -4.76 8.52 14.31
N HIS A 187 -5.15 9.79 14.15
CA HIS A 187 -6.41 10.36 14.58
C HIS A 187 -6.91 11.44 13.63
N GLY A 188 -8.23 11.54 13.46
CA GLY A 188 -8.85 12.53 12.60
C GLY A 188 -8.85 12.14 11.12
N LEU A 189 -9.20 13.08 10.27
CA LEU A 189 -9.26 12.94 8.81
C LEU A 189 -8.45 14.06 8.14
N ALA A 190 -7.87 13.76 6.99
CA ALA A 190 -7.14 14.72 6.18
C ALA A 190 -8.11 15.68 5.46
N HIS A 191 -7.62 16.87 5.12
CA HIS A 191 -8.38 17.83 4.30
C HIS A 191 -7.97 17.68 2.84
N ILE A 192 -8.86 17.15 2.01
CA ILE A 192 -8.56 16.71 0.65
C ILE A 192 -9.01 17.74 -0.39
N ASP A 193 -8.10 18.13 -1.30
CA ASP A 193 -8.37 18.98 -2.45
C ASP A 193 -8.80 18.13 -3.67
N LEU A 194 -10.09 17.80 -3.74
CA LEU A 194 -10.66 17.05 -4.86
C LEU A 194 -10.63 17.82 -6.19
N THR A 195 -10.61 19.16 -6.17
CA THR A 195 -10.50 19.98 -7.39
C THR A 195 -9.10 19.79 -8.00
N ARG A 196 -8.08 19.85 -7.18
CA ARG A 196 -6.70 19.58 -7.59
C ARG A 196 -6.57 18.17 -8.15
N LEU A 197 -7.14 17.17 -7.47
CA LEU A 197 -7.12 15.76 -7.93
C LEU A 197 -7.72 15.63 -9.33
N ALA A 198 -8.89 16.22 -9.58
CA ALA A 198 -9.52 16.20 -10.88
C ALA A 198 -8.64 16.86 -11.96
N THR A 199 -8.01 18.00 -11.65
CA THR A 199 -7.09 18.66 -12.59
C THR A 199 -5.84 17.81 -12.87
N ILE A 200 -5.26 17.14 -11.86
CA ILE A 200 -4.14 16.21 -12.08
C ILE A 200 -4.57 15.08 -13.01
N HIS A 201 -5.74 14.49 -12.78
CA HIS A 201 -6.27 13.42 -13.63
C HIS A 201 -6.44 13.84 -15.09
N GLU A 202 -6.89 15.07 -15.35
CA GLU A 202 -7.03 15.61 -16.71
C GLU A 202 -5.68 15.79 -17.43
N HIS A 203 -4.58 15.94 -16.68
CA HIS A 203 -3.24 16.17 -17.21
C HIS A 203 -2.37 14.90 -17.28
N THR A 204 -2.75 13.83 -16.60
CA THR A 204 -1.94 12.59 -16.53
C THR A 204 -2.60 11.44 -17.27
N SER A 205 -1.77 10.56 -17.86
CA SER A 205 -2.24 9.39 -18.61
C SER A 205 -2.23 8.08 -17.82
N VAL A 206 -1.76 8.11 -16.55
CA VAL A 206 -1.64 6.94 -15.69
C VAL A 206 -2.66 6.95 -14.55
N PRO A 207 -3.01 5.77 -14.00
CA PRO A 207 -3.84 5.70 -12.80
C PRO A 207 -3.23 6.48 -11.63
N LEU A 208 -4.07 7.19 -10.88
CA LEU A 208 -3.66 7.90 -9.69
C LEU A 208 -3.73 7.02 -8.44
N VAL A 209 -2.83 7.30 -7.51
CA VAL A 209 -2.72 6.60 -6.23
C VAL A 209 -2.83 7.60 -5.08
N ILE A 210 -3.49 7.19 -3.99
CA ILE A 210 -3.54 7.95 -2.75
C ILE A 210 -2.77 7.19 -1.66
N HIS A 211 -1.68 7.79 -1.17
CA HIS A 211 -1.05 7.39 0.07
C HIS A 211 -1.76 8.02 1.28
N GLY A 212 -1.54 7.49 2.49
CA GLY A 212 -2.24 7.98 3.67
C GLY A 212 -3.74 7.64 3.71
N GLY A 213 -4.16 6.58 3.03
CA GLY A 213 -5.56 6.13 2.96
C GLY A 213 -6.22 5.87 4.32
N SER A 214 -5.43 5.61 5.37
CA SER A 214 -5.95 5.47 6.75
C SER A 214 -6.67 6.71 7.27
N GLY A 215 -6.28 7.90 6.81
CA GLY A 215 -6.86 9.19 7.19
C GLY A 215 -7.68 9.85 6.09
N PHE A 216 -7.90 9.18 4.97
CA PHE A 216 -8.69 9.73 3.86
C PHE A 216 -10.18 9.73 4.21
N PRO A 217 -10.92 10.86 4.03
CA PRO A 217 -12.33 10.95 4.36
C PRO A 217 -13.17 9.95 3.55
N PRO A 218 -13.95 9.05 4.19
CA PRO A 218 -14.73 8.06 3.49
C PRO A 218 -15.71 8.64 2.46
N GLU A 219 -16.29 9.79 2.78
CA GLU A 219 -17.21 10.50 1.89
C GLU A 219 -16.56 11.06 0.62
N ALA A 220 -15.23 11.27 0.64
CA ALA A 220 -14.48 11.76 -0.51
C ALA A 220 -14.04 10.64 -1.48
N ILE A 221 -14.06 9.37 -1.05
CA ILE A 221 -13.58 8.23 -1.85
C ILE A 221 -14.31 8.08 -3.19
N PRO A 222 -15.65 8.14 -3.27
CA PRO A 222 -16.32 8.02 -4.57
C PRO A 222 -15.91 9.10 -5.56
N ALA A 223 -15.75 10.34 -5.10
CA ALA A 223 -15.30 11.44 -5.94
C ALA A 223 -13.82 11.28 -6.36
N ALA A 224 -12.97 10.77 -5.48
CA ALA A 224 -11.57 10.48 -5.80
C ALA A 224 -11.46 9.38 -6.88
N ILE A 225 -12.25 8.32 -6.77
CA ILE A 225 -12.30 7.24 -7.79
C ILE A 225 -12.74 7.81 -9.16
N LEU A 226 -13.77 8.64 -9.18
CA LEU A 226 -14.22 9.31 -10.40
C LEU A 226 -13.18 10.27 -10.99
N SER A 227 -12.25 10.76 -10.16
CA SER A 227 -11.11 11.58 -10.54
C SER A 227 -9.83 10.76 -10.76
N GLY A 228 -9.95 9.50 -11.20
CA GLY A 228 -8.83 8.69 -11.68
C GLY A 228 -8.05 7.93 -10.61
N VAL A 229 -8.44 7.99 -9.32
CA VAL A 229 -7.80 7.18 -8.28
C VAL A 229 -8.17 5.71 -8.47
N ALA A 230 -7.17 4.88 -8.70
CA ALA A 230 -7.31 3.44 -8.88
C ALA A 230 -6.74 2.62 -7.69
N LYS A 231 -6.01 3.28 -6.78
CA LYS A 231 -5.34 2.62 -5.65
C LYS A 231 -5.30 3.52 -4.42
N PHE A 232 -5.53 2.93 -3.25
CA PHE A 232 -5.32 3.56 -1.94
C PHE A 232 -4.33 2.73 -1.12
N ASN A 233 -3.35 3.39 -0.51
CA ASN A 233 -2.41 2.78 0.43
C ASN A 233 -2.92 2.92 1.86
N VAL A 234 -3.08 1.79 2.56
CA VAL A 234 -3.56 1.72 3.94
C VAL A 234 -2.56 0.95 4.81
N GLY A 235 -2.01 1.60 5.82
CA GLY A 235 -1.04 1.00 6.75
C GLY A 235 -1.41 1.28 8.21
N THR A 236 -1.40 2.52 8.63
CA THR A 236 -1.50 2.95 10.03
C THR A 236 -2.70 2.35 10.77
N ILE A 237 -3.89 2.40 10.19
CA ILE A 237 -5.11 1.86 10.83
C ILE A 237 -5.06 0.34 10.94
N LEU A 238 -4.36 -0.35 10.04
CA LEU A 238 -4.19 -1.80 10.08
C LEU A 238 -3.28 -2.21 11.23
N LYS A 239 -2.13 -1.52 11.39
CA LYS A 239 -1.24 -1.69 12.54
C LYS A 239 -1.97 -1.42 13.87
N LYS A 240 -2.79 -0.36 13.92
CA LYS A 240 -3.64 -0.07 15.10
C LYS A 240 -4.62 -1.20 15.41
N SER A 241 -5.33 -1.69 14.41
CA SER A 241 -6.32 -2.76 14.58
C SER A 241 -5.65 -4.07 15.00
N PHE A 242 -4.52 -4.42 14.38
CA PHE A 242 -3.74 -5.60 14.73
C PHE A 242 -3.23 -5.51 16.18
N PHE A 243 -2.64 -4.37 16.56
CA PHE A 243 -2.15 -4.14 17.91
C PHE A 243 -3.29 -4.16 18.96
N ALA A 244 -4.44 -3.58 18.66
CA ALA A 244 -5.60 -3.59 19.56
C ALA A 244 -6.06 -5.02 19.84
N GLY A 245 -6.13 -5.88 18.82
CA GLY A 245 -6.47 -7.29 19.01
C GLY A 245 -5.45 -8.06 19.86
N ILE A 246 -4.15 -7.81 19.63
CA ILE A 246 -3.09 -8.39 20.48
C ILE A 246 -3.24 -7.91 21.92
N HIS A 247 -3.38 -6.61 22.12
CA HIS A 247 -3.47 -6.01 23.45
C HIS A 247 -4.64 -6.60 24.27
N GLU A 248 -5.82 -6.70 23.67
CA GLU A 248 -6.99 -7.33 24.28
C GLU A 248 -6.71 -8.80 24.67
N SER A 249 -6.13 -9.57 23.75
CA SER A 249 -5.80 -10.96 23.96
C SER A 249 -4.78 -11.16 25.09
N VAL A 250 -3.72 -10.34 25.13
CA VAL A 250 -2.67 -10.42 26.15
C VAL A 250 -3.23 -10.08 27.54
N LEU A 251 -4.12 -9.07 27.65
CA LEU A 251 -4.77 -8.72 28.92
C LEU A 251 -5.71 -9.81 29.43
N ALA A 252 -6.28 -10.64 28.53
CA ALA A 252 -7.15 -11.75 28.89
C ALA A 252 -6.39 -13.02 29.32
N VAL A 253 -5.07 -13.07 29.14
CA VAL A 253 -4.26 -14.25 29.48
C VAL A 253 -4.07 -14.38 30.97
N ASP A 254 -4.47 -15.53 31.52
CA ASP A 254 -4.14 -15.94 32.87
C ASP A 254 -2.66 -16.35 32.99
N GLY A 255 -1.99 -15.96 34.07
CA GLY A 255 -0.58 -16.31 34.35
C GLY A 255 -0.27 -17.81 34.37
N SER A 256 -1.27 -18.69 34.44
CA SER A 256 -1.17 -20.15 34.32
C SER A 256 -1.27 -20.66 32.87
N ALA A 257 -1.51 -19.81 31.92
CA ALA A 257 -1.72 -20.19 30.53
C ALA A 257 -0.48 -20.84 29.88
N ASN A 258 -0.71 -21.85 29.05
CA ASN A 258 0.37 -22.53 28.36
C ASN A 258 0.90 -21.65 27.21
N VAL A 259 2.13 -21.17 27.35
CA VAL A 259 2.79 -20.28 26.38
C VAL A 259 2.84 -20.87 24.95
N HIS A 260 2.89 -22.22 24.82
CA HIS A 260 2.87 -22.90 23.51
C HIS A 260 1.51 -22.79 22.78
N ASN A 261 0.45 -22.40 23.46
CA ASN A 261 -0.84 -22.12 22.82
C ASN A 261 -1.01 -20.64 22.47
N ILE A 262 -0.23 -19.75 23.11
CA ILE A 262 -0.39 -18.31 23.06
C ILE A 262 0.51 -17.66 22.00
N VAL A 263 1.74 -18.19 21.83
CA VAL A 263 2.76 -17.55 21.00
C VAL A 263 3.03 -18.38 19.74
N GLY A 264 2.63 -17.85 18.57
CA GLY A 264 2.97 -18.42 17.26
C GLY A 264 2.38 -19.80 17.00
N SER A 265 1.30 -20.14 17.66
CA SER A 265 0.70 -21.49 17.58
C SER A 265 -0.32 -21.65 16.44
N HIS A 266 -0.79 -20.57 15.87
CA HIS A 266 -1.97 -20.50 14.97
C HIS A 266 -3.25 -21.13 15.55
N ARG A 267 -3.30 -21.34 16.88
CA ARG A 267 -4.49 -21.82 17.60
C ARG A 267 -5.34 -20.64 18.05
N GLU A 268 -6.55 -20.94 18.49
CA GLU A 268 -7.52 -19.91 18.90
C GLU A 268 -7.02 -18.97 20.02
N GLN A 269 -6.13 -19.45 20.88
CA GLN A 269 -5.51 -18.69 21.97
C GLN A 269 -4.27 -17.87 21.53
N ASP A 270 -3.84 -17.98 20.29
CA ASP A 270 -2.66 -17.26 19.78
C ASP A 270 -2.97 -15.77 19.67
N TYR A 271 -2.23 -14.95 20.41
CA TYR A 271 -2.44 -13.50 20.42
C TYR A 271 -2.21 -12.86 19.04
N LEU A 272 -1.32 -13.42 18.21
CA LEU A 272 -1.10 -12.96 16.84
C LEU A 272 -2.31 -13.27 15.94
N LEU A 273 -2.98 -14.40 16.19
CA LEU A 273 -4.21 -14.74 15.47
C LEU A 273 -5.36 -13.76 15.81
N THR A 274 -5.43 -13.28 17.08
CA THR A 274 -6.41 -12.27 17.46
C THR A 274 -6.12 -10.94 16.76
N GLY A 275 -4.85 -10.53 16.72
CA GLY A 275 -4.41 -9.36 15.94
C GLY A 275 -4.75 -9.48 14.45
N LYS A 276 -4.44 -10.64 13.86
CA LYS A 276 -4.81 -10.96 12.45
C LYS A 276 -6.30 -10.78 12.19
N ARG A 277 -7.18 -11.34 13.02
CA ARG A 277 -8.64 -11.24 12.89
C ARG A 277 -9.14 -9.80 12.95
N SER A 278 -8.60 -9.01 13.87
CA SER A 278 -8.95 -7.59 13.99
C SER A 278 -8.52 -6.79 12.75
N MET A 279 -7.33 -7.06 12.21
CA MET A 279 -6.85 -6.48 10.96
C MET A 279 -7.70 -6.93 9.76
N GLN A 280 -8.02 -8.22 9.67
CA GLN A 280 -8.84 -8.79 8.60
C GLN A 280 -10.20 -8.07 8.49
N THR A 281 -10.88 -7.86 9.62
CA THR A 281 -12.14 -7.11 9.67
C THR A 281 -11.95 -5.70 9.11
N LYS A 282 -10.87 -5.03 9.47
CA LYS A 282 -10.57 -3.67 8.99
C LYS A 282 -10.29 -3.64 7.49
N VAL A 283 -9.56 -4.63 6.96
CA VAL A 283 -9.33 -4.76 5.51
C VAL A 283 -10.64 -4.96 4.75
N GLN A 284 -11.57 -5.79 5.26
CA GLN A 284 -12.89 -5.98 4.64
C GLN A 284 -13.68 -4.67 4.55
N GLU A 285 -13.68 -3.85 5.61
CA GLU A 285 -14.32 -2.52 5.60
C GLU A 285 -13.78 -1.65 4.46
N PHE A 286 -12.46 -1.61 4.25
CA PHE A 286 -11.86 -0.83 3.17
C PHE A 286 -12.14 -1.41 1.79
N LEU A 287 -12.14 -2.74 1.62
CA LEU A 287 -12.51 -3.37 0.35
C LEU A 287 -13.94 -3.00 -0.08
N GLN A 288 -14.87 -2.99 0.88
CA GLN A 288 -16.24 -2.54 0.65
C GLN A 288 -16.30 -1.05 0.32
N LEU A 289 -15.58 -0.22 1.08
CA LEU A 289 -15.53 1.24 0.90
C LEU A 289 -14.97 1.65 -0.46
N TYR A 290 -13.97 0.92 -0.97
CA TYR A 290 -13.37 1.15 -2.28
C TYR A 290 -14.18 0.56 -3.44
N GLY A 291 -15.25 -0.18 -3.15
CA GLY A 291 -16.11 -0.83 -4.16
C GLY A 291 -15.46 -2.02 -4.86
N SER A 292 -14.37 -2.58 -4.29
CA SER A 292 -13.64 -3.72 -4.86
C SER A 292 -14.25 -5.09 -4.49
N SER A 293 -15.17 -5.16 -3.52
CA SER A 293 -15.87 -6.38 -3.16
C SER A 293 -16.64 -6.96 -4.34
N GLY A 294 -16.45 -8.27 -4.59
CA GLY A 294 -17.08 -8.99 -5.70
C GLY A 294 -16.43 -8.79 -7.06
N ARG A 295 -15.37 -7.98 -7.17
CA ARG A 295 -14.75 -7.59 -8.45
C ARG A 295 -13.72 -8.58 -8.98
N ALA A 296 -13.33 -9.60 -8.22
CA ALA A 296 -12.39 -10.62 -8.71
C ALA A 296 -13.03 -11.61 -9.71
N ARG A 297 -14.37 -11.61 -9.85
CA ARG A 297 -15.06 -12.48 -10.79
C ARG A 297 -14.81 -12.06 -12.23
N GLY A 298 -14.20 -12.95 -13.03
CA GLY A 298 -13.97 -12.73 -14.45
C GLY A 298 -12.67 -12.00 -14.79
N MET A 299 -11.76 -11.87 -13.81
CA MET A 299 -10.39 -11.43 -14.02
C MET A 299 -9.43 -12.58 -14.32
#